data_657d613df09e87e53506d520a6ab9514
#
_entry.id   657d613df09e87e53506d520a6ab9514
#
_cell.length_a   1.000
_cell.length_b   1.000
_cell.length_c   1.000
_cell.angle_alpha   90.00
_cell.angle_beta   90.00
_cell.angle_gamma   90.00
#
_symmetry.space_group_name_H-M   'P 1'
#
loop_
_entity.id
_entity.type
_entity.pdbx_description
1 polymer ?
#
loop_
_entity_poly.entity_id
_entity_poly.type
_entity_poly.pdbx_seq_one_letter_code
_entity_poly.pdbx_strand_id
1 'polypeptide(L)'
;MLQGAGIAVLTALVVVLPFSLGSGLNWNWLFTLYSNTLASYSYATVNMANLYYLFNGNWVSTTASAGWQLPVAFALLCGAWSAVTWIRQRGKLRWFWAEPAAMACFAVYYLVAAFVQPAYTWLGVPAMALCILLTLGMYLRGGKLENLPLAGGMLFMLLCVFGLKMHERYLFPALLFFALAFLQHRDWRILLLMICGTLTIFVNAGIVLDNSLRLGSSMGHLNNDTLWLNDLISLVNVLSALLAVWTGQRVMVENQPQQAHGGLRLGKPVQLPAKPGNVLDLRYDAGLHWKRVDAVLVAAVTLVYGALALCNLGSTKAPQNPWKSTDATEQVVIDLGAHYDDFRMLYFAQVSYSDFSVAVSEDGELWSEEYWAQMDQGQCFRWMYLTPYTVNANGQRTYDGYGTPRSLSGRYVRITAQQIGLILDEVIFRLEDQTVLPAQVVSRVHANEASTLFSDPENLLDEQDTLEGEPSWYNSTYFDEIYHARTAFELLNGTSVYEWTHPPLGKVLMSWCIALFGMTPFGWRFAG
;
A
#
# COMPACT_ATOMS: atom_id res chain seq x y z
N MET A 1 -22.72 10.49 23.10
CA MET A 1 -21.57 9.58 23.05
C MET A 1 -21.95 8.10 23.28
N LEU A 2 -22.58 7.72 24.40
CA LEU A 2 -22.97 6.32 24.68
C LEU A 2 -23.88 5.72 23.60
N GLN A 3 -24.86 6.47 23.07
CA GLN A 3 -25.71 6.03 21.97
C GLN A 3 -24.91 5.80 20.68
N GLY A 4 -23.98 6.71 20.35
CA GLY A 4 -23.12 6.55 19.18
C GLY A 4 -22.20 5.34 19.30
N ALA A 5 -21.62 5.11 20.47
CA ALA A 5 -20.82 3.92 20.76
C ALA A 5 -21.68 2.62 20.64
N GLY A 6 -22.92 2.66 21.17
CA GLY A 6 -23.85 1.54 21.06
C GLY A 6 -24.21 1.21 19.60
N ILE A 7 -24.48 2.23 18.78
CA ILE A 7 -24.76 2.05 17.33
C ILE A 7 -23.52 1.49 16.62
N ALA A 8 -22.33 2.00 16.91
CA ALA A 8 -21.09 1.51 16.29
C ALA A 8 -20.85 0.03 16.62
N VAL A 9 -21.02 -0.36 17.88
CA VAL A 9 -20.90 -1.78 18.31
C VAL A 9 -21.95 -2.65 17.63
N LEU A 10 -23.22 -2.20 17.59
CA LEU A 10 -24.29 -2.94 16.94
C LEU A 10 -24.02 -3.12 15.43
N THR A 11 -23.58 -2.06 14.76
CA THR A 11 -23.21 -2.11 13.34
C THR A 11 -22.07 -3.09 13.11
N ALA A 12 -21.02 -3.03 13.92
CA ALA A 12 -19.90 -3.98 13.85
C ALA A 12 -20.37 -5.42 14.04
N LEU A 13 -21.23 -5.69 15.02
CA LEU A 13 -21.80 -7.02 15.26
C LEU A 13 -22.63 -7.51 14.06
N VAL A 14 -23.48 -6.67 13.48
CA VAL A 14 -24.30 -7.03 12.31
C VAL A 14 -23.41 -7.38 11.11
N VAL A 15 -22.34 -6.61 10.87
CA VAL A 15 -21.40 -6.85 9.77
C VAL A 15 -20.59 -8.14 9.97
N VAL A 16 -20.19 -8.44 11.21
CA VAL A 16 -19.34 -9.59 11.53
C VAL A 16 -20.14 -10.89 11.69
N LEU A 17 -21.42 -10.79 12.05
CA LEU A 17 -22.28 -11.95 12.33
C LEU A 17 -22.32 -13.01 11.21
N PRO A 18 -22.48 -12.67 9.91
CA PRO A 18 -22.50 -13.68 8.85
C PRO A 18 -21.26 -14.57 8.82
N PHE A 19 -20.09 -13.98 9.07
CA PHE A 19 -18.81 -14.72 9.08
C PHE A 19 -18.68 -15.62 10.32
N SER A 20 -19.23 -15.19 11.44
CA SER A 20 -19.25 -16.01 12.67
C SER A 20 -20.28 -17.13 12.61
N LEU A 21 -21.40 -16.95 11.90
CA LEU A 21 -22.40 -18.00 11.68
C LEU A 21 -21.80 -19.16 10.88
N GLY A 22 -21.03 -18.87 9.83
CA GLY A 22 -20.35 -19.88 9.02
C GLY A 22 -19.33 -20.71 9.81
N SER A 23 -18.81 -20.19 10.92
CA SER A 23 -17.84 -20.86 11.81
C SER A 23 -18.47 -21.42 13.11
N GLY A 24 -19.76 -21.64 13.14
CA GLY A 24 -20.46 -22.17 14.32
C GLY A 24 -20.54 -21.19 15.50
N LEU A 25 -20.69 -19.89 15.22
CA LEU A 25 -20.68 -18.80 16.21
C LEU A 25 -19.34 -18.64 16.97
N ASN A 26 -18.26 -19.11 16.39
CA ASN A 26 -16.94 -18.87 16.92
C ASN A 26 -16.47 -17.45 16.60
N TRP A 27 -16.11 -16.66 17.62
CA TRP A 27 -15.62 -15.28 17.49
C TRP A 27 -14.09 -15.17 17.59
N ASN A 28 -13.39 -16.26 17.86
CA ASN A 28 -11.93 -16.24 18.02
C ASN A 28 -11.22 -15.79 16.74
N TRP A 29 -11.81 -16.08 15.58
CA TRP A 29 -11.24 -15.64 14.31
C TRP A 29 -11.07 -14.10 14.24
N LEU A 30 -12.00 -13.34 14.82
CA LEU A 30 -11.93 -11.88 14.82
C LEU A 30 -10.74 -11.39 15.66
N PHE A 31 -10.56 -11.96 16.85
CA PHE A 31 -9.41 -11.63 17.70
C PHE A 31 -8.10 -12.06 17.06
N THR A 32 -8.05 -13.24 16.45
CA THR A 32 -6.88 -13.74 15.73
C THR A 32 -6.54 -12.86 14.54
N LEU A 33 -7.55 -12.46 13.76
CA LEU A 33 -7.37 -11.55 12.62
C LEU A 33 -6.75 -10.22 13.06
N TYR A 34 -7.33 -9.55 14.05
CA TYR A 34 -6.82 -8.26 14.52
C TYR A 34 -5.45 -8.39 15.20
N SER A 35 -5.22 -9.44 16.01
CA SER A 35 -3.92 -9.64 16.65
C SER A 35 -2.82 -9.92 15.62
N ASN A 36 -3.08 -10.74 14.60
CA ASN A 36 -2.13 -11.02 13.53
C ASN A 36 -1.86 -9.77 12.68
N THR A 37 -2.91 -8.99 12.37
CA THR A 37 -2.75 -7.73 11.64
C THR A 37 -1.95 -6.70 12.45
N LEU A 38 -2.18 -6.59 13.76
CA LEU A 38 -1.38 -5.75 14.64
C LEU A 38 0.06 -6.25 14.82
N ALA A 39 0.28 -7.56 14.70
CA ALA A 39 1.60 -8.17 14.76
C ALA A 39 2.36 -8.04 13.44
N SER A 40 1.65 -7.89 12.32
CA SER A 40 2.28 -7.67 11.01
C SER A 40 3.04 -6.34 11.00
N TYR A 41 4.06 -6.25 10.14
CA TYR A 41 4.91 -5.06 10.03
C TYR A 41 5.49 -4.59 11.37
N SER A 42 6.19 -5.48 12.06
CA SER A 42 6.80 -5.21 13.38
C SER A 42 8.01 -4.29 13.30
N TYR A 43 7.88 -3.13 12.61
CA TYR A 43 8.94 -2.15 12.39
C TYR A 43 8.58 -0.81 13.02
N ALA A 44 9.60 -0.04 13.42
CA ALA A 44 9.41 1.28 14.03
C ALA A 44 8.69 2.24 13.08
N THR A 45 9.10 2.26 11.80
CA THR A 45 8.35 2.89 10.71
C THR A 45 8.58 2.11 9.41
N VAL A 46 7.62 2.18 8.48
CA VAL A 46 7.65 1.49 7.19
C VAL A 46 7.52 2.55 6.10
N ASN A 47 8.65 3.08 5.67
CA ASN A 47 8.77 4.13 4.65
C ASN A 47 8.04 5.45 4.97
N MET A 48 7.38 5.58 6.11
CA MET A 48 6.77 6.86 6.50
C MET A 48 7.87 7.84 6.91
N ALA A 49 7.94 8.97 6.23
CA ALA A 49 8.81 10.09 6.58
C ALA A 49 8.31 10.75 7.88
N ASN A 50 8.80 10.30 9.01
CA ASN A 50 8.36 10.68 10.36
C ASN A 50 9.54 10.86 11.34
N LEU A 51 9.26 11.04 12.64
CA LEU A 51 10.31 11.22 13.64
C LEU A 51 11.24 10.01 13.74
N TYR A 52 10.71 8.78 13.62
CA TYR A 52 11.52 7.55 13.66
C TYR A 52 12.48 7.47 12.48
N TYR A 53 12.03 7.92 11.31
CA TYR A 53 12.85 7.95 10.09
C TYR A 53 14.11 8.80 10.29
N LEU A 54 13.98 10.00 10.89
CA LEU A 54 15.09 10.89 11.19
C LEU A 54 16.17 10.27 12.10
N PHE A 55 15.81 9.23 12.85
CA PHE A 55 16.72 8.51 13.74
C PHE A 55 16.98 7.07 13.26
N ASN A 56 16.97 6.85 11.94
CA ASN A 56 17.28 5.57 11.29
C ASN A 56 16.37 4.40 11.72
N GLY A 57 15.13 4.68 12.10
CA GLY A 57 14.13 3.67 12.50
C GLY A 57 13.38 3.00 11.34
N ASN A 58 13.68 3.37 10.08
CA ASN A 58 12.99 2.79 8.93
C ASN A 58 13.34 1.31 8.76
N TRP A 59 12.33 0.45 8.70
CA TRP A 59 12.46 -1.01 8.63
C TRP A 59 13.24 -1.63 9.79
N VAL A 60 13.39 -0.92 10.91
CA VAL A 60 14.00 -1.47 12.12
C VAL A 60 12.93 -2.12 12.99
N SER A 61 13.19 -3.35 13.47
CA SER A 61 12.24 -4.08 14.32
C SER A 61 11.81 -3.25 15.54
N THR A 62 10.52 -3.29 15.87
CA THR A 62 9.99 -2.65 17.08
C THR A 62 10.57 -3.21 18.39
N THR A 63 11.15 -4.40 18.34
CA THR A 63 11.85 -5.04 19.48
C THR A 63 13.31 -4.65 19.59
N ALA A 64 13.88 -4.01 18.57
CA ALA A 64 15.25 -3.52 18.61
C ALA A 64 15.37 -2.34 19.58
N SER A 65 16.55 -2.17 20.17
CA SER A 65 16.86 -1.03 21.03
C SER A 65 16.93 0.26 20.21
N ALA A 66 16.23 1.29 20.67
CA ALA A 66 16.29 2.62 20.08
C ALA A 66 17.54 3.36 20.57
N GLY A 67 18.18 4.12 19.65
CA GLY A 67 19.28 5.00 20.03
C GLY A 67 18.83 6.10 20.98
N TRP A 68 19.76 6.64 21.78
CA TRP A 68 19.48 7.67 22.80
C TRP A 68 18.91 8.98 22.23
N GLN A 69 19.19 9.28 20.95
CA GLN A 69 18.77 10.52 20.30
C GLN A 69 17.23 10.62 20.17
N LEU A 70 16.57 9.54 19.81
CA LEU A 70 15.12 9.52 19.62
C LEU A 70 14.34 9.83 20.93
N PRO A 71 14.59 9.16 22.07
CA PRO A 71 13.92 9.52 23.31
C PRO A 71 14.29 10.93 23.80
N VAL A 72 15.51 11.43 23.56
CA VAL A 72 15.85 12.84 23.84
C VAL A 72 14.98 13.78 23.01
N ALA A 73 14.75 13.50 21.74
CA ALA A 73 13.86 14.32 20.90
C ALA A 73 12.43 14.34 21.48
N PHE A 74 11.87 13.18 21.87
CA PHE A 74 10.57 13.13 22.55
C PHE A 74 10.57 13.90 23.86
N ALA A 75 11.61 13.80 24.67
CA ALA A 75 11.70 14.54 25.94
C ALA A 75 11.72 16.05 25.71
N LEU A 76 12.47 16.53 24.73
CA LEU A 76 12.51 17.96 24.37
C LEU A 76 11.15 18.47 23.87
N LEU A 77 10.46 17.69 23.03
CA LEU A 77 9.12 18.03 22.54
C LEU A 77 8.09 18.12 23.68
N CYS A 78 8.06 17.13 24.56
CA CYS A 78 7.19 17.13 25.73
C CYS A 78 7.53 18.25 26.72
N GLY A 79 8.82 18.47 27.00
CA GLY A 79 9.27 19.54 27.88
C GLY A 79 8.96 20.93 27.34
N ALA A 80 9.18 21.18 26.06
CA ALA A 80 8.84 22.44 25.41
C ALA A 80 7.33 22.69 25.45
N TRP A 81 6.52 21.67 25.15
CA TRP A 81 5.06 21.81 25.22
C TRP A 81 4.57 22.03 26.66
N SER A 82 5.16 21.35 27.64
CA SER A 82 4.88 21.58 29.06
C SER A 82 5.13 23.05 29.45
N ALA A 83 6.27 23.60 29.05
CA ALA A 83 6.60 25.01 29.34
C ALA A 83 5.64 25.99 28.65
N VAL A 84 5.34 25.75 27.36
CA VAL A 84 4.39 26.58 26.59
C VAL A 84 3.01 26.58 27.22
N THR A 85 2.48 25.43 27.58
CA THR A 85 1.13 25.32 28.17
C THR A 85 1.09 25.88 29.57
N TRP A 86 2.15 25.67 30.39
CA TRP A 86 2.26 26.30 31.70
C TRP A 86 2.18 27.82 31.61
N ILE A 87 2.99 28.44 30.75
CA ILE A 87 3.02 29.91 30.60
C ILE A 87 1.67 30.45 30.10
N ARG A 88 1.04 29.76 29.13
CA ARG A 88 -0.17 30.27 28.46
C ARG A 88 -1.46 30.03 29.23
N GLN A 89 -1.56 28.95 29.96
CA GLN A 89 -2.78 28.54 30.66
C GLN A 89 -2.82 29.00 32.10
N ARG A 90 -1.69 29.49 32.65
CA ARG A 90 -1.59 29.97 34.03
C ARG A 90 -2.63 31.07 34.29
N GLY A 91 -3.46 30.83 35.30
CA GLY A 91 -4.51 31.78 35.71
C GLY A 91 -5.76 31.85 34.81
N LYS A 92 -5.82 31.08 33.72
CA LYS A 92 -6.95 31.07 32.77
C LYS A 92 -7.89 29.88 32.95
N LEU A 93 -7.38 28.75 33.44
CA LEU A 93 -8.12 27.51 33.61
C LEU A 93 -8.02 27.00 35.05
N ARG A 94 -9.10 26.37 35.56
CA ARG A 94 -9.12 25.76 36.91
C ARG A 94 -8.07 24.65 37.09
N TRP A 95 -7.86 23.88 36.05
CA TRP A 95 -6.91 22.73 36.02
C TRP A 95 -5.73 23.01 35.08
N PHE A 96 -5.25 24.25 35.04
CA PHE A 96 -4.19 24.68 34.11
C PHE A 96 -2.89 23.90 34.23
N TRP A 97 -2.64 23.29 35.37
CA TRP A 97 -1.43 22.50 35.67
C TRP A 97 -1.50 21.07 35.14
N ALA A 98 -2.67 20.50 34.84
CA ALA A 98 -2.83 19.09 34.53
C ALA A 98 -2.12 18.70 33.21
N GLU A 99 -2.27 19.49 32.16
CA GLU A 99 -1.60 19.24 30.88
C GLU A 99 -0.10 19.45 30.96
N PRO A 100 0.42 20.58 31.48
CA PRO A 100 1.87 20.76 31.66
C PRO A 100 2.50 19.68 32.56
N ALA A 101 1.83 19.28 33.63
CA ALA A 101 2.32 18.22 34.52
C ALA A 101 2.39 16.86 33.79
N ALA A 102 1.35 16.50 33.04
CA ALA A 102 1.36 15.27 32.25
C ALA A 102 2.52 15.28 31.22
N MET A 103 2.70 16.41 30.52
CA MET A 103 3.81 16.56 29.56
C MET A 103 5.17 16.48 30.24
N ALA A 104 5.32 17.08 31.43
CA ALA A 104 6.57 16.96 32.21
C ALA A 104 6.85 15.52 32.63
N CYS A 105 5.83 14.76 33.04
CA CYS A 105 5.99 13.34 33.36
C CYS A 105 6.46 12.52 32.12
N PHE A 106 5.89 12.77 30.95
CA PHE A 106 6.36 12.14 29.71
C PHE A 106 7.78 12.59 29.34
N ALA A 107 8.14 13.86 29.53
CA ALA A 107 9.49 14.34 29.33
C ALA A 107 10.51 13.60 30.23
N VAL A 108 10.19 13.42 31.52
CA VAL A 108 11.02 12.66 32.45
C VAL A 108 11.11 11.19 32.03
N TYR A 109 9.98 10.57 31.64
CA TYR A 109 9.97 9.19 31.12
C TYR A 109 10.93 9.03 29.96
N TYR A 110 10.87 9.92 28.96
CA TYR A 110 11.74 9.84 27.80
C TYR A 110 13.21 10.18 28.11
N LEU A 111 13.48 11.06 29.09
CA LEU A 111 14.84 11.28 29.57
C LEU A 111 15.43 10.01 30.20
N VAL A 112 14.65 9.31 31.02
CA VAL A 112 15.09 8.01 31.59
C VAL A 112 15.29 7.00 30.46
N ALA A 113 14.39 6.94 29.49
CA ALA A 113 14.50 6.07 28.32
C ALA A 113 15.76 6.34 27.50
N ALA A 114 16.26 7.57 27.44
CA ALA A 114 17.51 7.91 26.75
C ALA A 114 18.73 7.22 27.37
N PHE A 115 18.73 6.99 28.69
CA PHE A 115 19.78 6.25 29.37
C PHE A 115 19.62 4.73 29.25
N VAL A 116 18.37 4.24 29.32
CA VAL A 116 18.05 2.80 29.27
C VAL A 116 18.11 2.25 27.84
N GLN A 117 17.86 3.08 26.85
CA GLN A 117 17.75 2.71 25.43
C GLN A 117 16.84 1.49 25.19
N PRO A 118 15.57 1.56 25.61
CA PRO A 118 14.64 0.47 25.48
C PRO A 118 14.28 0.18 24.02
N ALA A 119 13.57 -0.92 23.78
CA ALA A 119 13.01 -1.22 22.46
C ALA A 119 12.06 -0.11 21.99
N TYR A 120 11.96 0.07 20.67
CA TYR A 120 11.08 1.09 20.05
C TYR A 120 9.63 1.01 20.55
N THR A 121 9.12 -0.18 20.84
CA THR A 121 7.76 -0.36 21.40
C THR A 121 7.55 0.46 22.66
N TRP A 122 8.52 0.50 23.58
CA TRP A 122 8.43 1.26 24.83
C TRP A 122 8.48 2.78 24.63
N LEU A 123 8.96 3.25 23.51
CA LEU A 123 8.92 4.67 23.16
C LEU A 123 7.62 5.03 22.43
N GLY A 124 7.23 4.22 21.47
CA GLY A 124 6.16 4.56 20.56
C GLY A 124 4.76 4.35 21.12
N VAL A 125 4.51 3.30 21.92
CA VAL A 125 3.20 3.09 22.53
C VAL A 125 2.80 4.24 23.47
N PRO A 126 3.67 4.72 24.37
CA PRO A 126 3.39 5.92 25.16
C PRO A 126 3.22 7.19 24.29
N ALA A 127 4.00 7.34 23.20
CA ALA A 127 3.83 8.47 22.29
C ALA A 127 2.45 8.46 21.62
N MET A 128 1.99 7.30 21.14
CA MET A 128 0.64 7.15 20.56
C MET A 128 -0.46 7.48 21.58
N ALA A 129 -0.33 6.96 22.80
CA ALA A 129 -1.26 7.28 23.88
C ALA A 129 -1.28 8.79 24.18
N LEU A 130 -0.10 9.43 24.21
CA LEU A 130 0.01 10.87 24.41
C LEU A 130 -0.66 11.66 23.28
N CYS A 131 -0.49 11.27 22.02
CA CYS A 131 -1.14 11.90 20.87
C CYS A 131 -2.68 11.87 21.00
N ILE A 132 -3.22 10.69 21.39
CA ILE A 132 -4.66 10.51 21.60
C ILE A 132 -5.14 11.39 22.76
N LEU A 133 -4.48 11.32 23.91
CA LEU A 133 -4.86 12.09 25.11
C LEU A 133 -4.78 13.61 24.88
N LEU A 134 -3.73 14.09 24.21
CA LEU A 134 -3.55 15.49 23.87
C LEU A 134 -4.68 15.98 22.95
N THR A 135 -4.96 15.24 21.88
CA THR A 135 -6.03 15.60 20.93
C THR A 135 -7.39 15.59 21.59
N LEU A 136 -7.71 14.52 22.32
CA LEU A 136 -8.98 14.41 23.04
C LEU A 136 -9.12 15.50 24.10
N GLY A 137 -8.06 15.79 24.86
CA GLY A 137 -8.04 16.84 25.87
C GLY A 137 -8.30 18.22 25.27
N MET A 138 -7.72 18.54 24.12
CA MET A 138 -7.99 19.81 23.40
C MET A 138 -9.42 19.87 22.88
N TYR A 139 -9.90 18.79 22.26
CA TYR A 139 -11.27 18.72 21.74
C TYR A 139 -12.32 18.88 22.83
N LEU A 140 -12.17 18.18 23.97
CA LEU A 140 -13.11 18.26 25.10
C LEU A 140 -13.10 19.66 25.74
N ARG A 141 -11.93 20.31 25.85
CA ARG A 141 -11.85 21.69 26.34
C ARG A 141 -12.48 22.70 25.39
N GLY A 142 -12.35 22.45 24.08
CA GLY A 142 -13.01 23.30 23.07
C GLY A 142 -14.52 23.18 23.06
N GLY A 143 -15.07 22.02 23.41
CA GLY A 143 -16.49 21.77 23.64
C GLY A 143 -17.42 21.97 22.45
N LYS A 144 -16.89 22.16 21.22
CA LYS A 144 -17.66 22.48 20.02
C LYS A 144 -17.53 21.36 18.98
N LEU A 145 -18.68 20.95 18.42
CA LEU A 145 -18.72 19.92 17.38
C LEU A 145 -17.97 20.36 16.10
N GLU A 146 -17.99 21.65 15.79
CA GLU A 146 -17.24 22.21 14.65
C GLU A 146 -15.73 22.00 14.71
N ASN A 147 -15.18 21.68 15.89
CA ASN A 147 -13.78 21.36 16.08
C ASN A 147 -13.42 19.90 15.74
N LEU A 148 -14.43 19.04 15.50
CA LEU A 148 -14.20 17.61 15.27
C LEU A 148 -13.30 17.32 14.06
N PRO A 149 -13.47 17.98 12.90
CA PRO A 149 -12.56 17.78 11.77
C PRO A 149 -11.12 18.19 12.09
N LEU A 150 -10.91 19.32 12.77
CA LEU A 150 -9.57 19.75 13.16
C LEU A 150 -8.92 18.76 14.13
N ALA A 151 -9.67 18.25 15.10
CA ALA A 151 -9.20 17.23 16.03
C ALA A 151 -8.87 15.92 15.29
N GLY A 152 -9.69 15.49 14.33
CA GLY A 152 -9.43 14.33 13.49
C GLY A 152 -8.15 14.45 12.68
N GLY A 153 -7.98 15.57 11.95
CA GLY A 153 -6.77 15.85 11.18
C GLY A 153 -5.50 15.89 12.04
N MET A 154 -5.61 16.57 13.20
CA MET A 154 -4.51 16.61 14.18
C MET A 154 -4.16 15.21 14.69
N LEU A 155 -5.15 14.38 15.05
CA LEU A 155 -4.91 13.03 15.55
C LEU A 155 -4.19 12.16 14.52
N PHE A 156 -4.68 12.13 13.27
CA PHE A 156 -4.03 11.37 12.20
C PHE A 156 -2.60 11.83 11.96
N MET A 157 -2.36 13.15 11.90
CA MET A 157 -1.01 13.68 11.71
C MET A 157 -0.09 13.31 12.86
N LEU A 158 -0.54 13.46 14.12
CA LEU A 158 0.28 13.12 15.28
C LEU A 158 0.61 11.63 15.35
N LEU A 159 -0.37 10.76 15.08
CA LEU A 159 -0.14 9.32 15.06
C LEU A 159 0.83 8.91 13.95
N CYS A 160 0.72 9.48 12.75
CA CYS A 160 1.64 9.20 11.65
C CYS A 160 3.07 9.66 11.95
N VAL A 161 3.22 10.82 12.61
CA VAL A 161 4.55 11.40 12.87
C VAL A 161 5.22 10.82 14.11
N PHE A 162 4.47 10.52 15.16
CA PHE A 162 4.99 10.06 16.46
C PHE A 162 4.61 8.62 16.82
N GLY A 163 3.80 7.95 16.00
CA GLY A 163 3.39 6.56 16.20
C GLY A 163 4.31 5.55 15.54
N LEU A 164 4.22 4.30 16.01
CA LEU A 164 4.91 3.14 15.45
C LEU A 164 4.15 2.53 14.29
N LYS A 165 4.86 1.75 13.45
CA LYS A 165 4.29 0.93 12.37
C LYS A 165 3.56 1.75 11.32
N MET A 166 3.98 3.00 11.11
CA MET A 166 3.34 3.90 10.17
C MET A 166 3.88 3.71 8.76
N HIS A 167 2.96 3.64 7.77
CA HIS A 167 3.26 3.63 6.36
C HIS A 167 3.12 5.03 5.75
N GLU A 168 3.80 5.29 4.64
CA GLU A 168 3.80 6.55 3.91
C GLU A 168 2.40 7.08 3.56
N ARG A 169 1.45 6.18 3.31
CA ARG A 169 0.06 6.49 2.92
C ARG A 169 -0.89 6.79 4.08
N TYR A 170 -0.50 6.50 5.33
CA TYR A 170 -1.41 6.64 6.48
C TYR A 170 -1.71 8.09 6.86
N LEU A 171 -0.92 9.04 6.36
CA LEU A 171 -1.18 10.46 6.57
C LEU A 171 -2.32 11.00 5.67
N PHE A 172 -2.70 10.28 4.60
CA PHE A 172 -3.70 10.75 3.63
C PHE A 172 -5.05 11.14 4.26
N PRO A 173 -5.64 10.38 5.21
CA PRO A 173 -6.90 10.78 5.85
C PRO A 173 -6.84 12.14 6.55
N ALA A 174 -5.67 12.56 7.07
CA ALA A 174 -5.51 13.86 7.70
C ALA A 174 -5.85 15.03 6.76
N LEU A 175 -5.55 14.87 5.45
CA LEU A 175 -5.82 15.91 4.45
C LEU A 175 -7.31 16.22 4.31
N LEU A 176 -8.15 15.17 4.27
CA LEU A 176 -9.60 15.33 4.22
C LEU A 176 -10.11 16.06 5.46
N PHE A 177 -9.63 15.68 6.64
CA PHE A 177 -10.02 16.31 7.88
C PHE A 177 -9.56 17.78 7.94
N PHE A 178 -8.34 18.10 7.48
CA PHE A 178 -7.87 19.49 7.39
C PHE A 178 -8.65 20.30 6.36
N ALA A 179 -9.05 19.72 5.23
CA ALA A 179 -9.89 20.38 4.25
C ALA A 179 -11.26 20.75 4.86
N LEU A 180 -11.91 19.82 5.56
CA LEU A 180 -13.16 20.07 6.26
C LEU A 180 -13.00 21.11 7.37
N ALA A 181 -11.94 21.02 8.16
CA ALA A 181 -11.62 21.99 9.20
C ALA A 181 -11.37 23.39 8.61
N PHE A 182 -10.69 23.50 7.48
CA PHE A 182 -10.47 24.78 6.79
C PHE A 182 -11.78 25.37 6.30
N LEU A 183 -12.69 24.58 5.77
CA LEU A 183 -14.01 25.05 5.36
C LEU A 183 -14.78 25.66 6.54
N GLN A 184 -14.61 25.13 7.75
CA GLN A 184 -15.30 25.61 8.96
C GLN A 184 -14.63 26.84 9.59
N HIS A 185 -13.31 26.78 9.79
CA HIS A 185 -12.58 27.79 10.57
C HIS A 185 -11.94 28.88 9.70
N ARG A 186 -11.71 28.64 8.39
CA ARG A 186 -11.04 29.55 7.45
C ARG A 186 -9.69 30.05 7.96
N ASP A 187 -8.99 29.22 8.73
CA ASP A 187 -7.70 29.53 9.33
C ASP A 187 -6.55 29.14 8.38
N TRP A 188 -5.66 30.10 8.12
CA TRP A 188 -4.54 29.88 7.18
C TRP A 188 -3.57 28.79 7.64
N ARG A 189 -3.44 28.54 8.95
CA ARG A 189 -2.58 27.50 9.51
C ARG A 189 -3.10 26.11 9.13
N ILE A 190 -4.43 25.94 9.10
CA ILE A 190 -5.07 24.69 8.65
C ILE A 190 -4.83 24.48 7.15
N LEU A 191 -4.90 25.56 6.35
CA LEU A 191 -4.56 25.51 4.93
C LEU A 191 -3.09 25.12 4.71
N LEU A 192 -2.18 25.70 5.52
CA LEU A 192 -0.76 25.36 5.46
C LEU A 192 -0.51 23.89 5.81
N LEU A 193 -1.18 23.35 6.85
CA LEU A 193 -1.12 21.93 7.20
C LEU A 193 -1.57 21.03 6.06
N MET A 194 -2.65 21.40 5.37
CA MET A 194 -3.15 20.68 4.20
C MET A 194 -2.11 20.70 3.05
N ILE A 195 -1.54 21.85 2.75
CA ILE A 195 -0.54 22.01 1.68
C ILE A 195 0.73 21.20 2.01
N CYS A 196 1.30 21.37 3.21
CA CYS A 196 2.49 20.63 3.62
C CYS A 196 2.25 19.12 3.62
N GLY A 197 1.13 18.67 4.18
CA GLY A 197 0.76 17.27 4.18
C GLY A 197 0.60 16.70 2.76
N THR A 198 -0.05 17.43 1.86
CA THR A 198 -0.19 17.01 0.44
C THR A 198 1.17 16.84 -0.22
N LEU A 199 2.05 17.84 -0.07
CA LEU A 199 3.39 17.79 -0.67
C LEU A 199 4.24 16.67 -0.08
N THR A 200 4.24 16.50 1.24
CA THR A 200 5.06 15.46 1.88
C THR A 200 4.56 14.06 1.55
N ILE A 201 3.24 13.82 1.49
CA ILE A 201 2.67 12.53 1.07
C ILE A 201 3.05 12.24 -0.39
N PHE A 202 2.86 13.21 -1.29
CA PHE A 202 3.17 13.03 -2.71
C PHE A 202 4.65 12.68 -2.92
N VAL A 203 5.56 13.43 -2.30
CA VAL A 203 7.00 13.19 -2.41
C VAL A 203 7.37 11.85 -1.76
N ASN A 204 6.85 11.54 -0.57
CA ASN A 204 7.15 10.28 0.12
C ASN A 204 6.68 9.07 -0.68
N ALA A 205 5.44 9.08 -1.16
CA ALA A 205 4.91 8.00 -2.00
C ALA A 205 5.67 7.87 -3.32
N GLY A 206 6.06 8.99 -3.94
CA GLY A 206 6.87 9.01 -5.15
C GLY A 206 8.24 8.38 -4.96
N ILE A 207 8.93 8.69 -3.87
CA ILE A 207 10.23 8.07 -3.53
C ILE A 207 10.08 6.57 -3.30
N VAL A 208 9.07 6.14 -2.55
CA VAL A 208 8.83 4.71 -2.28
C VAL A 208 8.53 3.97 -3.57
N LEU A 209 7.72 4.54 -4.45
CA LEU A 209 7.39 3.95 -5.74
C LEU A 209 8.63 3.87 -6.65
N ASP A 210 9.40 4.95 -6.79
CA ASP A 210 10.61 4.98 -7.60
C ASP A 210 11.64 3.95 -7.12
N ASN A 211 11.88 3.88 -5.80
CA ASN A 211 12.77 2.87 -5.22
C ASN A 211 12.27 1.45 -5.49
N SER A 212 10.97 1.19 -5.37
CA SER A 212 10.38 -0.11 -5.63
C SER A 212 10.54 -0.53 -7.10
N LEU A 213 10.35 0.40 -8.03
CA LEU A 213 10.49 0.13 -9.47
C LEU A 213 11.96 -0.11 -9.87
N ARG A 214 12.91 0.63 -9.31
CA ARG A 214 14.33 0.51 -9.66
C ARG A 214 15.01 -0.68 -9.01
N LEU A 215 14.63 -1.04 -7.80
CA LEU A 215 15.32 -2.04 -6.98
C LEU A 215 14.62 -3.41 -6.97
N GLY A 216 13.54 -3.55 -7.73
CA GLY A 216 12.87 -4.85 -8.02
C GLY A 216 12.09 -5.50 -6.89
N SER A 217 12.40 -5.30 -5.67
CA SER A 217 11.65 -5.66 -4.46
C SER A 217 12.43 -5.15 -3.26
N SER A 218 12.20 -3.98 -2.85
CA SER A 218 13.05 -3.49 -1.79
C SER A 218 12.29 -3.36 -0.48
N MET A 219 12.27 -4.41 0.25
CA MET A 219 12.16 -4.23 1.67
C MET A 219 13.44 -3.56 2.16
N GLY A 220 13.42 -2.22 2.33
CA GLY A 220 14.38 -1.50 3.13
C GLY A 220 15.63 -0.92 2.49
N HIS A 221 15.90 -1.14 1.23
CA HIS A 221 17.04 -0.49 0.57
C HIS A 221 16.62 0.81 -0.11
N LEU A 222 16.70 1.91 0.65
CA LEU A 222 16.53 3.24 0.08
C LEU A 222 17.74 3.58 -0.78
N ASN A 223 17.49 4.16 -1.94
CA ASN A 223 18.54 4.75 -2.74
C ASN A 223 19.21 5.87 -1.92
N ASN A 224 20.53 5.81 -1.74
CA ASN A 224 21.31 6.82 -1.01
C ASN A 224 21.09 8.23 -1.57
N ASP A 225 20.79 8.36 -2.85
CA ASP A 225 20.57 9.66 -3.51
C ASP A 225 19.31 10.39 -3.02
N THR A 226 18.35 9.69 -2.44
CA THR A 226 17.07 10.26 -1.96
C THR A 226 17.01 10.40 -0.43
N LEU A 227 18.02 9.95 0.32
CA LEU A 227 18.00 9.99 1.80
C LEU A 227 17.79 11.41 2.34
N TRP A 228 18.51 12.40 1.80
CA TRP A 228 18.38 13.79 2.23
C TRP A 228 16.95 14.35 2.03
N LEU A 229 16.27 13.93 0.96
CA LEU A 229 14.90 14.35 0.68
C LEU A 229 13.91 13.72 1.66
N ASN A 230 14.11 12.45 2.00
CA ASN A 230 13.33 11.77 3.04
C ASN A 230 13.52 12.42 4.41
N ASP A 231 14.75 12.81 4.78
CA ASP A 231 15.01 13.54 6.02
C ASP A 231 14.33 14.91 6.02
N LEU A 232 14.39 15.62 4.89
CA LEU A 232 13.73 16.92 4.74
C LEU A 232 12.23 16.81 4.93
N ILE A 233 11.55 15.88 4.23
CA ILE A 233 10.09 15.71 4.38
C ILE A 233 9.72 15.17 5.76
N SER A 234 10.58 14.38 6.39
CA SER A 234 10.39 13.93 7.78
C SER A 234 10.40 15.13 8.73
N LEU A 235 11.37 16.03 8.56
CA LEU A 235 11.44 17.27 9.34
C LEU A 235 10.20 18.15 9.09
N VAL A 236 9.77 18.30 7.83
CA VAL A 236 8.53 19.05 7.50
C VAL A 236 7.31 18.42 8.16
N ASN A 237 7.20 17.11 8.19
CA ASN A 237 6.11 16.41 8.86
C ASN A 237 6.14 16.63 10.38
N VAL A 238 7.31 16.58 11.02
CA VAL A 238 7.47 16.90 12.46
C VAL A 238 7.05 18.34 12.74
N LEU A 239 7.52 19.30 11.96
CA LEU A 239 7.13 20.72 12.12
C LEU A 239 5.64 20.92 11.87
N SER A 240 5.06 20.22 10.91
CA SER A 240 3.61 20.24 10.64
C SER A 240 2.81 19.65 11.81
N ALA A 241 3.28 18.57 12.43
CA ALA A 241 2.65 18.01 13.62
C ALA A 241 2.67 19.01 14.80
N LEU A 242 3.77 19.73 15.02
CA LEU A 242 3.86 20.78 16.03
C LEU A 242 2.94 21.96 15.69
N LEU A 243 2.87 22.36 14.42
CA LEU A 243 1.93 23.37 13.95
C LEU A 243 0.48 22.93 14.14
N ALA A 244 0.15 21.64 13.94
CA ALA A 244 -1.18 21.11 14.18
C ALA A 244 -1.58 21.20 15.65
N VAL A 245 -0.68 20.85 16.58
CA VAL A 245 -0.90 21.00 18.02
C VAL A 245 -1.09 22.47 18.40
N TRP A 246 -0.24 23.35 17.87
CA TRP A 246 -0.37 24.81 18.09
C TRP A 246 -1.68 25.35 17.55
N THR A 247 -2.08 24.96 16.35
CA THR A 247 -3.33 25.37 15.72
C THR A 247 -4.54 24.84 16.51
N GLY A 248 -4.50 23.58 16.96
CA GLY A 248 -5.50 22.99 17.83
C GLY A 248 -5.67 23.79 19.13
N GLN A 249 -4.57 24.16 19.78
CA GLN A 249 -4.59 25.00 20.98
C GLN A 249 -5.24 26.38 20.70
N ARG A 250 -4.87 27.01 19.59
CA ARG A 250 -5.36 28.38 19.25
C ARG A 250 -6.81 28.37 18.80
N VAL A 251 -7.22 27.43 17.97
CA VAL A 251 -8.54 27.37 17.36
C VAL A 251 -9.56 26.70 18.29
N MET A 252 -9.24 25.51 18.81
CA MET A 252 -10.19 24.74 19.62
C MET A 252 -10.30 25.25 21.05
N VAL A 253 -9.14 25.47 21.70
CA VAL A 253 -9.13 25.80 23.15
C VAL A 253 -9.27 27.30 23.41
N GLU A 254 -8.47 28.11 22.68
CA GLU A 254 -8.47 29.58 22.89
C GLU A 254 -9.53 30.30 22.06
N ASN A 255 -10.17 29.64 21.12
CA ASN A 255 -11.17 30.17 20.19
C ASN A 255 -10.68 31.41 19.42
N GLN A 256 -9.42 31.36 18.94
CA GLN A 256 -8.75 32.46 18.24
C GLN A 256 -8.31 31.99 16.83
N PRO A 257 -9.24 31.74 15.90
CA PRO A 257 -8.90 31.47 14.52
C PRO A 257 -8.26 32.69 13.87
N GLN A 258 -7.21 32.49 13.08
CA GLN A 258 -6.63 33.54 12.25
C GLN A 258 -7.17 33.39 10.83
N GLN A 259 -8.09 34.28 10.45
CA GLN A 259 -8.66 34.23 9.11
C GLN A 259 -7.58 34.46 8.04
N ALA A 260 -7.64 33.68 6.98
CA ALA A 260 -6.80 33.85 5.81
C ALA A 260 -7.17 35.17 5.12
N HIS A 261 -6.35 36.17 5.33
CA HIS A 261 -6.46 37.43 4.62
C HIS A 261 -5.72 37.33 3.30
N GLY A 262 -6.43 37.09 2.24
CA GLY A 262 -5.84 37.07 0.90
C GLY A 262 -6.88 36.82 -0.16
N GLY A 263 -7.10 37.73 -1.04
CA GLY A 263 -7.70 37.81 -2.38
C GLY A 263 -8.79 36.84 -2.85
N LEU A 264 -8.86 35.65 -2.33
CA LEU A 264 -9.98 34.73 -2.47
C LEU A 264 -11.11 35.17 -1.56
N ARG A 265 -12.11 35.87 -2.10
CA ARG A 265 -13.38 36.10 -1.46
C ARG A 265 -14.13 34.76 -1.33
N LEU A 266 -13.61 33.88 -0.48
CA LEU A 266 -14.35 32.73 -0.01
C LEU A 266 -15.58 33.30 0.75
N GLY A 267 -16.78 32.91 0.36
CA GLY A 267 -18.01 33.35 1.00
C GLY A 267 -17.98 33.24 2.52
N LYS A 268 -18.91 33.84 3.21
CA LYS A 268 -19.04 33.73 4.68
C LYS A 268 -18.96 32.25 5.08
N PRO A 269 -18.28 31.92 6.22
CA PRO A 269 -18.29 30.56 6.75
C PRO A 269 -19.74 30.07 6.82
N VAL A 270 -19.99 28.86 6.35
CA VAL A 270 -21.29 28.21 6.53
C VAL A 270 -21.47 28.05 8.04
N GLN A 271 -22.28 28.92 8.65
CA GLN A 271 -22.68 28.72 10.03
C GLN A 271 -23.69 27.58 10.02
N LEU A 272 -23.21 26.41 10.41
CA LEU A 272 -24.11 25.31 10.74
C LEU A 272 -25.01 25.79 11.88
N PRO A 273 -26.34 25.71 11.74
CA PRO A 273 -27.24 26.20 12.79
C PRO A 273 -26.92 25.54 14.12
N ALA A 274 -26.72 26.34 15.15
CA ALA A 274 -26.42 25.91 16.51
C ALA A 274 -27.68 25.32 17.17
N LYS A 275 -28.23 24.22 16.63
CA LYS A 275 -29.24 23.42 17.35
C LYS A 275 -28.59 22.15 17.83
N PRO A 276 -28.71 21.82 19.12
CA PRO A 276 -28.48 20.49 19.61
C PRO A 276 -29.63 19.60 19.12
N GLY A 277 -29.65 19.30 17.83
CA GLY A 277 -30.54 18.32 17.24
C GLY A 277 -30.00 16.90 17.50
N ASN A 278 -30.89 15.95 17.60
CA ASN A 278 -30.50 14.54 17.54
C ASN A 278 -29.59 14.31 16.33
N VAL A 279 -28.49 13.60 16.51
CA VAL A 279 -27.53 13.24 15.46
C VAL A 279 -28.20 12.51 14.26
N LEU A 280 -29.44 12.04 14.44
CA LEU A 280 -30.28 11.39 13.44
C LEU A 280 -31.37 12.29 12.83
N ASP A 281 -31.38 13.60 13.13
CA ASP A 281 -32.33 14.50 12.47
C ASP A 281 -31.87 14.82 11.05
N LEU A 282 -32.30 14.01 10.10
CA LEU A 282 -32.06 14.17 8.66
C LEU A 282 -32.65 15.47 8.08
N ARG A 283 -33.45 16.22 8.84
CA ARG A 283 -33.96 17.56 8.47
C ARG A 283 -32.90 18.63 8.59
N TYR A 284 -31.74 18.31 9.13
CA TYR A 284 -30.62 19.26 9.30
C TYR A 284 -30.19 19.89 7.98
N ASP A 285 -30.34 19.15 6.87
CA ASP A 285 -30.00 19.60 5.52
C ASP A 285 -31.18 20.19 4.74
N ALA A 286 -32.32 20.44 5.38
CA ALA A 286 -33.52 20.95 4.71
C ALA A 286 -33.33 22.29 3.97
N GLY A 287 -32.19 22.99 4.19
CA GLY A 287 -31.82 24.24 3.48
C GLY A 287 -30.81 23.99 2.33
N LEU A 288 -30.27 22.78 2.19
CA LEU A 288 -29.32 22.44 1.11
C LEU A 288 -30.12 21.79 -0.03
N HIS A 289 -30.39 22.54 -1.08
CA HIS A 289 -31.01 22.01 -2.27
C HIS A 289 -29.97 21.86 -3.37
N TRP A 290 -30.00 20.70 -4.02
CA TRP A 290 -29.18 20.41 -5.19
C TRP A 290 -29.53 21.39 -6.32
N LYS A 291 -28.55 22.17 -6.77
CA LYS A 291 -28.69 23.17 -7.83
C LYS A 291 -28.24 22.59 -9.17
N ARG A 292 -28.74 23.14 -10.27
CA ARG A 292 -28.27 22.75 -11.61
C ARG A 292 -26.76 22.94 -11.78
N VAL A 293 -26.20 23.99 -11.16
CA VAL A 293 -24.75 24.25 -11.17
C VAL A 293 -23.98 23.14 -10.48
N ASP A 294 -24.49 22.61 -9.35
CA ASP A 294 -23.85 21.50 -8.65
C ASP A 294 -23.82 20.24 -9.52
N ALA A 295 -24.94 19.95 -10.21
CA ALA A 295 -25.02 18.83 -11.15
C ALA A 295 -24.00 18.99 -12.32
N VAL A 296 -23.91 20.18 -12.89
CA VAL A 296 -22.95 20.48 -13.98
C VAL A 296 -21.52 20.35 -13.49
N LEU A 297 -21.19 20.89 -12.30
CA LEU A 297 -19.85 20.77 -11.73
C LEU A 297 -19.47 19.33 -11.43
N VAL A 298 -20.37 18.56 -10.81
CA VAL A 298 -20.13 17.14 -10.54
C VAL A 298 -19.95 16.37 -11.85
N ALA A 299 -20.81 16.61 -12.85
CA ALA A 299 -20.66 15.94 -14.15
C ALA A 299 -19.34 16.32 -14.84
N ALA A 300 -18.96 17.61 -14.84
CA ALA A 300 -17.70 18.06 -15.44
C ALA A 300 -16.48 17.46 -14.72
N VAL A 301 -16.46 17.48 -13.39
CA VAL A 301 -15.36 16.87 -12.60
C VAL A 301 -15.30 15.36 -12.85
N THR A 302 -16.45 14.67 -12.83
CA THR A 302 -16.51 13.22 -13.08
C THR A 302 -16.02 12.87 -14.48
N LEU A 303 -16.41 13.64 -15.50
CA LEU A 303 -15.97 13.40 -16.88
C LEU A 303 -14.47 13.64 -17.04
N VAL A 304 -13.95 14.76 -16.51
CA VAL A 304 -12.52 15.06 -16.61
C VAL A 304 -11.69 14.05 -15.82
N TYR A 305 -12.11 13.76 -14.59
CA TYR A 305 -11.42 12.77 -13.76
C TYR A 305 -11.50 11.37 -14.39
N GLY A 306 -12.69 10.95 -14.85
CA GLY A 306 -12.87 9.66 -15.51
C GLY A 306 -12.03 9.52 -16.77
N ALA A 307 -11.95 10.57 -17.61
CA ALA A 307 -11.08 10.57 -18.78
C ALA A 307 -9.60 10.42 -18.40
N LEU A 308 -9.14 11.14 -17.37
CA LEU A 308 -7.77 11.03 -16.87
C LEU A 308 -7.48 9.67 -16.22
N ALA A 309 -8.40 9.15 -15.43
CA ALA A 309 -8.24 7.88 -14.71
C ALA A 309 -8.22 6.68 -15.67
N LEU A 310 -9.02 6.73 -16.75
CA LEU A 310 -9.06 5.65 -17.75
C LEU A 310 -7.99 5.80 -18.83
N CYS A 311 -7.37 6.98 -18.95
CA CYS A 311 -6.28 7.19 -19.89
C CYS A 311 -5.07 6.39 -19.43
N ASN A 312 -4.62 5.47 -20.30
CA ASN A 312 -3.43 4.66 -20.03
C ASN A 312 -3.53 3.81 -18.74
N LEU A 313 -4.74 3.32 -18.41
CA LEU A 313 -4.99 2.53 -17.20
C LEU A 313 -4.26 1.18 -17.21
N GLY A 314 -3.98 0.65 -18.38
CA GLY A 314 -3.30 -0.62 -18.61
C GLY A 314 -3.77 -1.29 -19.89
N SER A 315 -3.03 -2.31 -20.33
CA SER A 315 -3.39 -3.10 -21.51
C SER A 315 -4.75 -3.78 -21.31
N THR A 316 -5.55 -3.79 -22.38
CA THR A 316 -6.79 -4.58 -22.47
C THR A 316 -6.54 -6.00 -22.94
N LYS A 317 -5.28 -6.36 -23.19
CA LYS A 317 -4.83 -7.68 -23.60
C LYS A 317 -3.93 -8.27 -22.51
N ALA A 318 -4.02 -9.56 -22.31
CA ALA A 318 -3.09 -10.39 -21.55
C ALA A 318 -3.36 -11.86 -21.95
N PRO A 319 -2.39 -12.76 -21.86
CA PRO A 319 -2.61 -14.17 -22.11
C PRO A 319 -3.70 -14.76 -21.20
N GLN A 320 -4.58 -15.59 -21.76
CA GLN A 320 -5.72 -16.19 -21.08
C GLN A 320 -5.73 -17.72 -21.16
N ASN A 321 -4.98 -18.30 -22.10
CA ASN A 321 -5.01 -19.73 -22.43
C ASN A 321 -3.81 -20.47 -21.87
N PRO A 322 -3.83 -20.96 -20.61
CA PRO A 322 -2.64 -21.56 -20.02
C PRO A 322 -2.37 -22.98 -20.53
N TRP A 323 -1.10 -23.28 -20.76
CA TRP A 323 -0.60 -24.64 -20.68
C TRP A 323 -0.42 -25.04 -19.21
N LYS A 324 -0.80 -26.28 -18.88
CA LYS A 324 -0.67 -26.85 -17.53
C LYS A 324 0.05 -28.17 -17.59
N SER A 325 1.11 -28.32 -16.79
CA SER A 325 1.80 -29.60 -16.70
C SER A 325 0.95 -30.66 -16.01
N THR A 326 0.96 -31.84 -16.56
CA THR A 326 0.23 -33.01 -16.06
C THR A 326 1.13 -34.01 -15.34
N ASP A 327 2.46 -33.85 -15.48
CA ASP A 327 3.49 -34.62 -14.81
C ASP A 327 4.64 -33.72 -14.35
N ALA A 328 5.38 -34.16 -13.32
CA ALA A 328 6.51 -33.42 -12.77
C ALA A 328 7.75 -33.40 -13.69
N THR A 329 7.76 -34.21 -14.72
CA THR A 329 8.85 -34.30 -15.70
C THR A 329 8.37 -34.01 -17.11
N GLU A 330 7.19 -33.47 -17.26
CA GLU A 330 6.62 -33.13 -18.56
C GLU A 330 7.49 -32.10 -19.28
N GLN A 331 7.76 -32.38 -20.55
CA GLN A 331 8.61 -31.53 -21.39
C GLN A 331 7.85 -31.08 -22.63
N VAL A 332 8.01 -29.81 -22.97
CA VAL A 332 7.58 -29.27 -24.27
C VAL A 332 8.81 -28.77 -25.00
N VAL A 333 8.97 -29.19 -26.25
CA VAL A 333 10.05 -28.76 -27.12
C VAL A 333 9.51 -27.84 -28.21
N ILE A 334 10.15 -26.69 -28.34
CA ILE A 334 9.79 -25.63 -29.27
C ILE A 334 10.94 -25.47 -30.28
N ASP A 335 10.61 -25.46 -31.59
CA ASP A 335 11.54 -25.16 -32.69
C ASP A 335 11.40 -23.67 -33.09
N LEU A 336 12.47 -22.93 -33.11
CA LEU A 336 12.54 -21.56 -33.56
C LEU A 336 12.72 -21.43 -35.09
N GLY A 337 12.78 -22.57 -35.81
CA GLY A 337 12.92 -22.64 -37.26
C GLY A 337 14.33 -22.42 -37.78
N ALA A 338 15.20 -21.74 -37.03
CA ALA A 338 16.60 -21.50 -37.32
C ALA A 338 17.42 -21.38 -36.04
N HIS A 339 18.74 -21.45 -36.17
CA HIS A 339 19.65 -21.10 -35.08
C HIS A 339 19.71 -19.59 -34.87
N TYR A 340 19.68 -19.17 -33.59
CA TYR A 340 19.89 -17.80 -33.17
C TYR A 340 20.95 -17.75 -32.07
N ASP A 341 21.92 -16.82 -32.19
CA ASP A 341 23.07 -16.73 -31.26
C ASP A 341 22.78 -15.99 -29.96
N ASP A 342 21.84 -15.07 -29.97
CA ASP A 342 21.51 -14.22 -28.81
C ASP A 342 20.02 -13.89 -28.84
N PHE A 343 19.25 -14.66 -28.08
CA PHE A 343 17.85 -14.40 -27.89
C PHE A 343 17.48 -14.50 -26.41
N ARG A 344 16.37 -13.90 -26.05
CA ARG A 344 15.82 -13.88 -24.69
C ARG A 344 14.46 -14.53 -24.67
N MET A 345 14.18 -15.29 -23.61
CA MET A 345 12.88 -15.87 -23.38
C MET A 345 12.12 -15.01 -22.38
N LEU A 346 10.87 -14.67 -22.72
CA LEU A 346 9.89 -14.10 -21.82
C LEU A 346 8.80 -15.13 -21.58
N TYR A 347 8.16 -15.04 -20.43
CA TYR A 347 7.01 -15.86 -20.11
C TYR A 347 5.98 -15.09 -19.29
N PHE A 348 4.74 -15.51 -19.42
CA PHE A 348 3.62 -15.02 -18.61
C PHE A 348 3.01 -16.21 -17.88
N ALA A 349 2.65 -16.05 -16.62
CA ALA A 349 2.12 -17.12 -15.81
C ALA A 349 1.00 -16.66 -14.89
N GLN A 350 0.01 -17.52 -14.70
CA GLN A 350 -1.01 -17.40 -13.68
C GLN A 350 -0.48 -17.81 -12.30
N VAL A 351 -1.41 -18.10 -11.39
CA VAL A 351 -1.08 -18.59 -10.05
C VAL A 351 -0.50 -20.00 -10.14
N SER A 352 0.80 -20.10 -10.08
CA SER A 352 1.54 -21.36 -10.06
C SER A 352 2.54 -21.39 -8.91
N TYR A 353 2.86 -22.58 -8.43
CA TYR A 353 3.79 -22.80 -7.32
C TYR A 353 4.97 -23.68 -7.73
N SER A 354 5.06 -24.02 -9.02
CA SER A 354 6.07 -24.91 -9.55
C SER A 354 7.22 -24.15 -10.18
N ASP A 355 8.43 -24.62 -9.96
CA ASP A 355 9.58 -24.20 -10.76
C ASP A 355 9.53 -24.92 -12.11
N PHE A 356 10.25 -24.39 -13.09
CA PHE A 356 10.52 -25.04 -14.37
C PHE A 356 11.97 -24.82 -14.79
N SER A 357 12.44 -25.62 -15.71
CA SER A 357 13.77 -25.42 -16.30
C SER A 357 13.67 -25.27 -17.82
N VAL A 358 14.65 -24.57 -18.36
CA VAL A 358 14.81 -24.35 -19.80
C VAL A 358 16.17 -24.85 -20.25
N ALA A 359 16.22 -25.61 -21.33
CA ALA A 359 17.45 -26.00 -22.00
C ALA A 359 17.37 -25.68 -23.49
N VAL A 360 18.48 -25.43 -24.13
CA VAL A 360 18.59 -25.15 -25.56
C VAL A 360 19.38 -26.21 -26.29
N SER A 361 19.11 -26.40 -27.58
CA SER A 361 19.77 -27.39 -28.44
C SER A 361 19.88 -26.92 -29.88
N GLU A 362 20.87 -27.43 -30.63
CA GLU A 362 21.02 -27.21 -32.06
C GLU A 362 20.25 -28.21 -32.90
N ASP A 363 20.19 -29.44 -32.43
CA ASP A 363 19.71 -30.61 -33.18
C ASP A 363 18.45 -31.25 -32.56
N GLY A 364 18.05 -30.82 -31.36
CA GLY A 364 16.95 -31.41 -30.59
C GLY A 364 17.31 -32.69 -29.85
N GLU A 365 18.58 -33.16 -29.95
CA GLU A 365 19.07 -34.37 -29.31
C GLU A 365 20.03 -34.04 -28.16
N LEU A 366 21.02 -33.18 -28.39
CA LEU A 366 22.00 -32.74 -27.40
C LEU A 366 21.58 -31.40 -26.78
N TRP A 367 21.32 -31.43 -25.48
CA TRP A 367 20.80 -30.28 -24.74
C TRP A 367 21.90 -29.61 -23.91
N SER A 368 21.80 -28.29 -23.78
CA SER A 368 22.62 -27.51 -22.85
C SER A 368 22.37 -27.89 -21.38
N GLU A 369 23.09 -27.28 -20.47
CA GLU A 369 22.71 -27.27 -19.05
C GLU A 369 21.32 -26.68 -18.86
N GLU A 370 20.64 -27.10 -17.80
CA GLU A 370 19.30 -26.61 -17.44
C GLU A 370 19.36 -25.26 -16.75
N TYR A 371 18.61 -24.27 -17.25
CA TYR A 371 18.41 -22.96 -16.65
C TYR A 371 17.14 -22.98 -15.82
N TRP A 372 17.27 -22.91 -14.51
CA TRP A 372 16.15 -23.04 -13.59
C TRP A 372 15.46 -21.72 -13.36
N ALA A 373 14.15 -21.64 -13.58
CA ALA A 373 13.31 -20.50 -13.27
C ALA A 373 12.38 -20.80 -12.09
N GLN A 374 12.31 -19.89 -11.16
CA GLN A 374 11.43 -20.00 -10.01
C GLN A 374 10.11 -19.29 -10.29
N MET A 375 9.00 -20.02 -10.07
CA MET A 375 7.67 -19.43 -10.01
C MET A 375 7.34 -19.05 -8.56
N ASP A 376 7.60 -17.82 -8.20
CA ASP A 376 7.26 -17.28 -6.89
C ASP A 376 5.79 -16.84 -6.84
N GLN A 377 5.18 -16.92 -5.67
CA GLN A 377 3.81 -16.48 -5.40
C GLN A 377 3.54 -15.01 -5.76
N GLY A 378 4.57 -14.16 -5.71
CA GLY A 378 4.52 -12.77 -6.12
C GLY A 378 4.76 -12.51 -7.61
N GLN A 379 4.80 -13.54 -8.45
CA GLN A 379 5.16 -13.42 -9.87
C GLN A 379 4.04 -13.87 -10.80
N CYS A 380 2.78 -13.70 -10.44
CA CYS A 380 1.64 -14.04 -11.27
C CYS A 380 1.09 -12.82 -12.03
N PHE A 381 0.49 -13.10 -13.20
CA PHE A 381 -0.15 -12.12 -14.09
C PHE A 381 0.80 -10.99 -14.53
N ARG A 382 2.01 -11.37 -14.89
CA ARG A 382 3.04 -10.45 -15.38
C ARG A 382 3.98 -11.11 -16.37
N TRP A 383 4.46 -10.33 -17.31
CA TRP A 383 5.53 -10.72 -18.20
C TRP A 383 6.88 -10.66 -17.48
N MET A 384 7.66 -11.71 -17.61
CA MET A 384 8.97 -11.83 -16.99
C MET A 384 9.98 -12.38 -17.98
N TYR A 385 11.20 -11.86 -17.93
CA TYR A 385 12.33 -12.47 -18.58
C TYR A 385 12.77 -13.71 -17.83
N LEU A 386 13.28 -14.71 -18.54
CA LEU A 386 13.98 -15.83 -17.94
C LEU A 386 15.24 -15.33 -17.23
N THR A 387 15.21 -15.36 -15.91
CA THR A 387 16.33 -15.03 -15.01
C THR A 387 16.66 -16.26 -14.17
N PRO A 388 17.60 -17.14 -14.62
CA PRO A 388 17.86 -18.38 -13.95
C PRO A 388 18.47 -18.20 -12.56
N TYR A 389 18.26 -19.17 -11.70
CA TYR A 389 18.97 -19.30 -10.43
C TYR A 389 19.86 -20.54 -10.42
N THR A 390 20.89 -20.48 -9.60
CA THR A 390 21.72 -21.64 -9.25
C THR A 390 21.53 -21.97 -7.77
N VAL A 391 21.71 -23.24 -7.42
CA VAL A 391 21.65 -23.68 -6.01
C VAL A 391 23.09 -23.89 -5.52
N ASN A 392 23.49 -23.12 -4.52
CA ASN A 392 24.82 -23.28 -3.93
C ASN A 392 24.93 -24.56 -3.08
N ALA A 393 26.15 -24.92 -2.65
CA ALA A 393 26.42 -26.11 -1.85
C ALA A 393 25.64 -26.18 -0.51
N ASN A 394 25.09 -25.07 -0.03
CA ASN A 394 24.28 -24.98 1.18
C ASN A 394 22.77 -25.08 0.89
N GLY A 395 22.37 -25.35 -0.35
CA GLY A 395 20.97 -25.42 -0.78
C GLY A 395 20.30 -24.05 -0.93
N GLN A 396 21.04 -22.95 -0.92
CA GLN A 396 20.50 -21.60 -1.11
C GLN A 396 20.49 -21.27 -2.61
N ARG A 397 19.40 -20.66 -3.05
CA ARG A 397 19.27 -20.15 -4.42
C ARG A 397 20.07 -18.86 -4.57
N THR A 398 20.87 -18.80 -5.60
CA THR A 398 21.60 -17.60 -6.02
C THR A 398 21.21 -17.27 -7.45
N TYR A 399 20.82 -16.01 -7.67
CA TYR A 399 20.45 -15.53 -9.00
C TYR A 399 21.66 -14.87 -9.66
N ASP A 400 21.94 -15.27 -10.90
CA ASP A 400 22.98 -14.63 -11.71
C ASP A 400 22.53 -13.23 -12.13
N GLY A 401 22.92 -12.24 -11.34
CA GLY A 401 22.63 -10.84 -11.58
C GLY A 401 21.15 -10.50 -11.42
N TYR A 402 20.84 -9.68 -10.43
CA TYR A 402 19.49 -9.21 -10.18
C TYR A 402 18.87 -8.60 -11.46
N GLY A 403 17.92 -9.33 -12.06
CA GLY A 403 17.10 -8.80 -13.15
C GLY A 403 17.77 -8.77 -14.53
N THR A 404 18.95 -9.36 -14.71
CA THR A 404 19.55 -9.46 -16.05
C THR A 404 18.94 -10.65 -16.80
N PRO A 405 18.25 -10.45 -17.92
CA PRO A 405 17.73 -11.53 -18.73
C PRO A 405 18.84 -12.45 -19.22
N ARG A 406 18.61 -13.75 -19.19
CA ARG A 406 19.55 -14.73 -19.73
C ARG A 406 19.54 -14.66 -21.26
N SER A 407 20.70 -14.48 -21.84
CA SER A 407 20.92 -14.73 -23.27
C SER A 407 21.00 -16.23 -23.53
N LEU A 408 20.26 -16.70 -24.51
CA LEU A 408 20.19 -18.07 -24.97
C LEU A 408 20.72 -18.15 -26.41
N SER A 409 21.29 -19.33 -26.78
CA SER A 409 21.75 -19.59 -28.14
C SER A 409 21.36 -21.01 -28.54
N GLY A 410 20.78 -21.21 -29.73
CA GLY A 410 20.33 -22.49 -30.25
C GLY A 410 19.13 -22.35 -31.17
N ARG A 411 18.63 -23.49 -31.66
CA ARG A 411 17.43 -23.58 -32.47
C ARG A 411 16.24 -24.11 -31.71
N TYR A 412 16.47 -25.13 -30.85
CA TYR A 412 15.40 -25.75 -30.08
C TYR A 412 15.44 -25.29 -28.63
N VAL A 413 14.27 -25.07 -28.04
CA VAL A 413 14.10 -24.72 -26.64
C VAL A 413 13.23 -25.80 -26.00
N ARG A 414 13.69 -26.36 -24.88
CA ARG A 414 12.93 -27.34 -24.09
C ARG A 414 12.54 -26.70 -22.75
N ILE A 415 11.26 -26.68 -22.45
CA ILE A 415 10.71 -26.32 -21.16
C ILE A 415 10.37 -27.60 -20.40
N THR A 416 10.88 -27.78 -19.18
CA THR A 416 10.63 -28.95 -18.34
C THR A 416 9.93 -28.50 -17.05
N ALA A 417 8.75 -29.07 -16.78
CA ALA A 417 8.05 -28.88 -15.52
C ALA A 417 8.78 -29.59 -14.38
N GLN A 418 8.72 -29.06 -13.18
CA GLN A 418 9.31 -29.67 -11.98
C GLN A 418 8.26 -30.23 -11.02
N GLN A 419 7.01 -29.89 -11.23
CA GLN A 419 5.87 -30.38 -10.46
C GLN A 419 4.63 -30.43 -11.37
N ILE A 420 3.65 -31.23 -10.98
CA ILE A 420 2.33 -31.25 -11.61
C ILE A 420 1.64 -29.90 -11.30
N GLY A 421 1.01 -29.31 -12.33
CA GLY A 421 0.27 -28.07 -12.17
C GLY A 421 1.14 -26.81 -12.31
N LEU A 422 2.30 -26.89 -12.96
CA LEU A 422 2.92 -25.69 -13.53
C LEU A 422 1.96 -25.05 -14.52
N ILE A 423 1.74 -23.77 -14.42
CA ILE A 423 0.84 -23.01 -15.29
C ILE A 423 1.66 -21.91 -15.95
N LEU A 424 1.81 -22.00 -17.26
CA LEU A 424 2.37 -20.95 -18.11
C LEU A 424 1.33 -20.60 -19.18
N ASP A 425 1.01 -19.32 -19.29
CA ASP A 425 0.00 -18.87 -20.26
C ASP A 425 0.63 -18.63 -21.63
N GLU A 426 1.86 -18.07 -21.65
CA GLU A 426 2.49 -17.69 -22.91
C GLU A 426 4.01 -17.64 -22.74
N VAL A 427 4.76 -17.96 -23.80
CA VAL A 427 6.20 -17.73 -23.92
C VAL A 427 6.53 -17.01 -25.22
N ILE A 428 7.48 -16.09 -25.14
CA ILE A 428 7.97 -15.32 -26.29
C ILE A 428 9.49 -15.44 -26.35
N PHE A 429 10.01 -15.69 -27.55
CA PHE A 429 11.42 -15.64 -27.82
C PHE A 429 11.71 -14.42 -28.68
N ARG A 430 12.66 -13.57 -28.28
CA ARG A 430 12.97 -12.37 -29.05
C ARG A 430 14.43 -11.95 -28.95
N LEU A 431 14.86 -11.26 -30.01
CA LEU A 431 16.19 -10.65 -30.10
C LEU A 431 16.26 -9.37 -29.25
N GLU A 432 17.44 -8.80 -29.14
CA GLU A 432 17.67 -7.54 -28.42
C GLU A 432 16.92 -6.35 -29.03
N ASP A 433 16.72 -6.35 -30.33
CA ASP A 433 15.94 -5.33 -31.07
C ASP A 433 14.42 -5.52 -30.96
N GLN A 434 13.98 -6.44 -30.08
CA GLN A 434 12.58 -6.80 -29.83
C GLN A 434 11.90 -7.59 -30.96
N THR A 435 12.62 -8.03 -31.98
CA THR A 435 12.08 -8.91 -33.01
C THR A 435 11.66 -10.24 -32.39
N VAL A 436 10.38 -10.56 -32.48
CA VAL A 436 9.83 -11.86 -32.02
C VAL A 436 10.25 -12.94 -33.00
N LEU A 437 10.83 -14.02 -32.47
CA LEU A 437 11.26 -15.16 -33.25
C LEU A 437 10.08 -16.08 -33.57
N PRO A 438 10.06 -16.71 -34.76
CA PRO A 438 9.09 -17.75 -35.04
C PRO A 438 9.30 -18.90 -34.06
N ALA A 439 8.20 -19.50 -33.59
CA ALA A 439 8.26 -20.59 -32.64
C ALA A 439 7.11 -21.57 -32.92
N GLN A 440 7.40 -22.86 -32.82
CA GLN A 440 6.43 -23.94 -33.02
C GLN A 440 6.68 -25.07 -32.04
N VAL A 441 5.65 -25.61 -31.41
CA VAL A 441 5.77 -26.80 -30.60
C VAL A 441 6.02 -28.02 -31.54
N VAL A 442 7.08 -28.75 -31.29
CA VAL A 442 7.45 -29.91 -32.12
C VAL A 442 7.39 -31.24 -31.37
N SER A 443 7.43 -31.21 -30.05
CA SER A 443 7.37 -32.41 -29.23
C SER A 443 6.84 -32.13 -27.85
N ARG A 444 6.10 -33.09 -27.30
CA ARG A 444 5.66 -33.16 -25.92
C ARG A 444 5.90 -34.55 -25.37
N VAL A 445 6.58 -34.65 -24.25
CA VAL A 445 6.89 -35.94 -23.62
C VAL A 445 6.49 -35.96 -22.15
N HIS A 446 6.19 -37.14 -21.64
CA HIS A 446 5.76 -37.39 -20.28
C HIS A 446 4.42 -36.73 -19.91
N ALA A 447 3.60 -36.32 -20.88
CA ALA A 447 2.27 -35.81 -20.60
C ALA A 447 1.30 -36.95 -20.24
N ASN A 448 0.43 -36.68 -19.26
CA ASN A 448 -0.68 -37.57 -18.94
C ASN A 448 -1.97 -37.04 -19.59
N GLU A 449 -2.32 -37.57 -20.77
CA GLU A 449 -3.52 -37.13 -21.52
C GLU A 449 -4.85 -37.42 -20.79
N ALA A 450 -4.85 -38.33 -19.82
CA ALA A 450 -6.03 -38.62 -19.01
C ALA A 450 -6.19 -37.65 -17.82
N SER A 451 -5.24 -36.75 -17.59
CA SER A 451 -5.30 -35.76 -16.51
C SER A 451 -6.39 -34.72 -16.78
N THR A 452 -7.09 -34.31 -15.72
CA THR A 452 -8.02 -33.17 -15.78
C THR A 452 -7.32 -31.81 -15.97
N LEU A 453 -5.99 -31.80 -15.83
CA LEU A 453 -5.15 -30.61 -16.08
C LEU A 453 -4.66 -30.58 -17.53
N PHE A 454 -4.95 -31.60 -18.33
CA PHE A 454 -4.44 -31.67 -19.71
C PHE A 454 -4.89 -30.45 -20.51
N SER A 455 -3.94 -29.77 -21.11
CA SER A 455 -4.12 -28.61 -21.96
C SER A 455 -3.22 -28.73 -23.19
N ASP A 456 -3.55 -28.02 -24.25
CA ASP A 456 -2.77 -28.02 -25.46
C ASP A 456 -1.41 -27.32 -25.21
N PRO A 457 -0.25 -27.91 -25.57
CA PRO A 457 1.03 -27.22 -25.45
C PRO A 457 1.18 -26.03 -26.41
N GLU A 458 0.37 -25.95 -27.47
CA GLU A 458 0.30 -24.81 -28.39
C GLU A 458 -0.17 -23.53 -27.68
N ASN A 459 -0.88 -23.66 -26.55
CA ASN A 459 -1.25 -22.53 -25.71
C ASN A 459 -0.05 -21.74 -25.14
N LEU A 460 1.17 -22.27 -25.25
CA LEU A 460 2.39 -21.54 -24.93
C LEU A 460 2.77 -20.50 -25.97
N LEU A 461 2.15 -20.52 -27.17
CA LEU A 461 2.58 -19.72 -28.33
C LEU A 461 1.41 -19.05 -29.07
N ASP A 462 0.17 -19.13 -28.57
CA ASP A 462 -1.03 -18.70 -29.31
C ASP A 462 -1.43 -17.23 -29.05
N GLU A 463 -0.87 -16.58 -28.04
CA GLU A 463 -1.24 -15.22 -27.63
C GLU A 463 -0.04 -14.24 -27.59
N GLN A 464 0.98 -14.42 -28.42
CA GLN A 464 2.21 -13.61 -28.42
C GLN A 464 1.98 -12.12 -28.71
N ASP A 465 0.89 -11.75 -29.38
CA ASP A 465 0.52 -10.35 -29.65
C ASP A 465 -0.03 -9.61 -28.41
N THR A 466 -0.16 -10.29 -27.27
CA THR A 466 -0.60 -9.70 -26.00
C THR A 466 0.52 -8.95 -25.27
N LEU A 467 1.80 -9.17 -25.62
CA LEU A 467 2.90 -8.35 -25.13
C LEU A 467 3.09 -7.10 -25.96
N GLU A 468 2.58 -5.98 -25.49
CA GLU A 468 2.78 -4.66 -26.09
C GLU A 468 4.10 -4.05 -25.59
N GLY A 469 5.15 -4.13 -26.40
CA GLY A 469 6.48 -3.58 -26.08
C GLY A 469 7.26 -4.39 -25.05
N GLU A 470 7.85 -3.71 -24.08
CA GLU A 470 8.60 -4.33 -22.97
C GLU A 470 7.69 -4.65 -21.79
N PRO A 471 8.04 -5.67 -20.97
CA PRO A 471 7.39 -5.88 -19.68
C PRO A 471 7.39 -4.61 -18.85
N SER A 472 6.22 -4.17 -18.45
CA SER A 472 6.04 -2.90 -17.73
C SER A 472 4.78 -2.95 -16.87
N TRP A 473 4.57 -1.91 -16.07
CA TRP A 473 3.31 -1.74 -15.35
C TRP A 473 2.09 -1.75 -16.30
N TYR A 474 2.26 -1.36 -17.57
CA TYR A 474 1.15 -1.27 -18.52
C TYR A 474 0.57 -2.64 -18.88
N ASN A 475 1.40 -3.66 -19.04
CA ASN A 475 1.03 -5.01 -19.47
C ASN A 475 1.22 -6.11 -18.41
N SER A 476 1.52 -5.74 -17.17
CA SER A 476 1.83 -6.67 -16.09
C SER A 476 1.32 -6.17 -14.75
N THR A 477 1.12 -7.07 -13.78
CA THR A 477 0.99 -6.67 -12.38
C THR A 477 2.31 -6.11 -11.86
N TYR A 478 2.24 -5.16 -10.96
CA TYR A 478 3.44 -4.61 -10.33
C TYR A 478 3.17 -4.23 -8.87
N PHE A 479 4.22 -4.21 -8.03
CA PHE A 479 4.15 -3.86 -6.62
C PHE A 479 3.03 -4.62 -5.88
N ASP A 480 2.30 -3.99 -4.96
CA ASP A 480 1.20 -4.60 -4.19
C ASP A 480 -0.01 -5.03 -5.05
N GLU A 481 -0.10 -4.55 -6.28
CA GLU A 481 -1.15 -4.92 -7.22
C GLU A 481 -1.20 -6.44 -7.46
N ILE A 482 -0.05 -7.12 -7.41
CA ILE A 482 0.07 -8.57 -7.53
C ILE A 482 -0.88 -9.27 -6.56
N TYR A 483 -0.89 -8.88 -5.30
CA TYR A 483 -1.72 -9.49 -4.26
C TYR A 483 -3.20 -9.27 -4.49
N HIS A 484 -3.58 -8.08 -4.97
CA HIS A 484 -4.96 -7.70 -5.16
C HIS A 484 -5.57 -8.32 -6.41
N ALA A 485 -4.88 -8.26 -7.55
CA ALA A 485 -5.29 -8.88 -8.80
C ALA A 485 -5.40 -10.40 -8.66
N ARG A 486 -4.40 -11.03 -8.01
CA ARG A 486 -4.40 -12.46 -7.70
C ARG A 486 -5.59 -12.84 -6.83
N THR A 487 -5.82 -12.16 -5.71
CA THR A 487 -6.93 -12.48 -4.81
C THR A 487 -8.29 -12.27 -5.49
N ALA A 488 -8.42 -11.25 -6.35
CA ALA A 488 -9.63 -11.05 -7.13
C ALA A 488 -9.88 -12.20 -8.12
N PHE A 489 -8.83 -12.70 -8.76
CA PHE A 489 -8.89 -13.90 -9.62
C PHE A 489 -9.27 -15.16 -8.82
N GLU A 490 -8.66 -15.36 -7.65
CA GLU A 490 -8.96 -16.49 -6.76
C GLU A 490 -10.41 -16.46 -6.28
N LEU A 491 -10.95 -15.27 -5.93
CA LEU A 491 -12.36 -15.09 -5.57
C LEU A 491 -13.30 -15.42 -6.74
N LEU A 492 -12.95 -15.00 -7.96
CA LEU A 492 -13.75 -15.27 -9.15
C LEU A 492 -13.83 -16.78 -9.46
N ASN A 493 -12.72 -17.49 -9.22
CA ASN A 493 -12.62 -18.94 -9.49
C ASN A 493 -13.00 -19.82 -8.27
N GLY A 494 -13.40 -19.23 -7.15
CA GLY A 494 -13.80 -19.97 -5.94
C GLY A 494 -12.65 -20.76 -5.30
N THR A 495 -11.41 -20.34 -5.50
CA THR A 495 -10.22 -20.96 -4.90
C THR A 495 -9.82 -20.28 -3.58
N SER A 496 -8.91 -20.91 -2.82
CA SER A 496 -8.38 -20.32 -1.59
C SER A 496 -7.69 -18.99 -1.89
N VAL A 497 -8.07 -17.94 -1.17
CA VAL A 497 -7.47 -16.61 -1.33
C VAL A 497 -6.10 -16.55 -0.65
N TYR A 498 -5.15 -15.98 -1.36
CA TYR A 498 -3.77 -15.82 -0.89
C TYR A 498 -3.65 -14.70 0.14
N GLU A 499 -4.29 -13.56 -0.10
CA GLU A 499 -4.08 -12.35 0.69
C GLU A 499 -5.33 -11.98 1.51
N TRP A 500 -5.19 -11.94 2.84
CA TRP A 500 -6.28 -11.74 3.81
C TRP A 500 -6.19 -10.42 4.58
N THR A 501 -5.08 -9.68 4.45
CA THR A 501 -4.80 -8.53 5.32
C THR A 501 -5.60 -7.29 4.95
N HIS A 502 -6.05 -7.18 3.71
CA HIS A 502 -6.85 -6.07 3.24
C HIS A 502 -8.35 -6.40 3.20
N PRO A 503 -9.24 -5.42 3.44
CA PRO A 503 -10.69 -5.63 3.37
C PRO A 503 -11.13 -6.24 2.03
N PRO A 504 -12.03 -7.23 2.03
CA PRO A 504 -12.34 -8.01 0.84
C PRO A 504 -13.18 -7.25 -0.21
N LEU A 505 -13.95 -6.22 0.17
CA LEU A 505 -14.89 -5.55 -0.72
C LEU A 505 -14.22 -5.01 -2.00
N GLY A 506 -13.07 -4.37 -1.88
CA GLY A 506 -12.33 -3.86 -3.04
C GLY A 506 -11.95 -4.98 -4.01
N LYS A 507 -11.51 -6.12 -3.49
CA LYS A 507 -11.14 -7.30 -4.29
C LYS A 507 -12.34 -7.98 -4.94
N VAL A 508 -13.51 -7.96 -4.26
CA VAL A 508 -14.78 -8.42 -4.86
C VAL A 508 -15.20 -7.51 -6.00
N LEU A 509 -15.11 -6.19 -5.86
CA LEU A 509 -15.38 -5.26 -6.96
C LEU A 509 -14.41 -5.47 -8.12
N MET A 510 -13.13 -5.69 -7.81
CA MET A 510 -12.11 -6.01 -8.79
C MET A 510 -12.41 -7.33 -9.52
N SER A 511 -12.87 -8.37 -8.81
CA SER A 511 -13.26 -9.65 -9.44
C SER A 511 -14.44 -9.49 -10.42
N TRP A 512 -15.39 -8.60 -10.14
CA TRP A 512 -16.48 -8.28 -11.08
C TRP A 512 -15.95 -7.55 -12.33
N CYS A 513 -14.99 -6.65 -12.16
CA CYS A 513 -14.36 -5.98 -13.30
C CYS A 513 -13.54 -6.96 -14.15
N ILE A 514 -12.83 -7.90 -13.51
CA ILE A 514 -12.12 -8.98 -14.21
C ILE A 514 -13.13 -9.87 -14.98
N ALA A 515 -14.26 -10.21 -14.38
CA ALA A 515 -15.30 -10.97 -15.07
C ALA A 515 -15.86 -10.24 -16.30
N LEU A 516 -15.89 -8.91 -16.29
CA LEU A 516 -16.42 -8.09 -17.37
C LEU A 516 -15.39 -7.80 -18.48
N PHE A 517 -14.13 -7.52 -18.10
CA PHE A 517 -13.08 -7.03 -19.00
C PHE A 517 -11.95 -8.02 -19.23
N GLY A 518 -12.02 -9.21 -18.62
CA GLY A 518 -10.95 -10.23 -18.64
C GLY A 518 -9.89 -10.00 -17.57
N MET A 519 -9.05 -11.02 -17.35
CA MET A 519 -7.89 -10.95 -16.45
C MET A 519 -6.75 -10.19 -17.13
N THR A 520 -6.95 -8.89 -17.29
CA THR A 520 -6.04 -7.95 -17.96
C THR A 520 -5.68 -6.79 -17.04
N PRO A 521 -4.57 -6.07 -17.27
CA PRO A 521 -4.22 -4.87 -16.51
C PRO A 521 -5.36 -3.85 -16.43
N PHE A 522 -6.04 -3.59 -17.53
CA PHE A 522 -7.25 -2.76 -17.54
C PHE A 522 -8.34 -3.36 -16.64
N GLY A 523 -8.60 -4.67 -16.75
CA GLY A 523 -9.68 -5.34 -16.04
C GLY A 523 -9.54 -5.23 -14.52
N TRP A 524 -8.38 -5.56 -13.96
CA TRP A 524 -8.21 -5.48 -12.51
C TRP A 524 -8.04 -4.05 -11.97
N ARG A 525 -7.60 -3.07 -12.78
CA ARG A 525 -7.46 -1.66 -12.36
C ARG A 525 -8.73 -0.85 -12.45
N PHE A 526 -9.68 -1.28 -13.28
CA PHE A 526 -10.91 -0.52 -13.53
C PHE A 526 -11.72 -0.28 -12.24
N ALA A 527 -11.66 -1.19 -11.28
CA ALA A 527 -12.37 -1.05 -10.00
C ALA A 527 -11.79 0.07 -9.11
N GLY A 528 -10.51 0.40 -9.24
CA GLY A 528 -9.82 1.44 -8.45
C GLY A 528 -10.00 2.82 -9.00
#